data_a08ddb1a3273129ce0b35ba6f427a71d
#
_entry.id   a08ddb1a3273129ce0b35ba6f427a71d
#
_cell.length_a   1.000
_cell.length_b   1.000
_cell.length_c   1.000
_cell.angle_alpha   90.00
_cell.angle_beta   90.00
_cell.angle_gamma   90.00
#
_symmetry.space_group_name_H-M   'P 1'
#
loop_
_entity.id
_entity.type
_entity.pdbx_description
1 polymer ?
#
loop_
_entity_poly.entity_id
_entity_poly.type
_entity_poly.pdbx_seq_one_letter_code
_entity_poly.pdbx_strand_id
1 'polypeptide(L)'
;EEKGIQIILCTHSRHLLAALGDSGKIIWMKDGKIKDENADVNKFEILMDIGALDKFDEILGGKYQCVYLTEDSNVQMSEILLKHNGIEDTLVFPFKGCGNIAMVMMLAEFIHQVTPNCYIVIHRDRDLLLDKEVEEVCKKIQGDKIIPFITEQSDIEAYFVTAKHISRVLGIEKTQAEEWIDELI
;
A
#
# COMPACT_ATOMS: atom_id res chain seq x y z
N GLU A 1 16.08 -27.08 -21.47
CA GLU A 1 14.97 -27.32 -22.43
C GLU A 1 15.36 -28.17 -23.64
N GLU A 2 16.63 -28.17 -24.05
CA GLU A 2 17.07 -28.96 -25.21
C GLU A 2 16.95 -30.50 -25.06
N LYS A 3 16.66 -30.99 -23.84
CA LYS A 3 16.59 -32.44 -23.56
C LYS A 3 15.18 -32.94 -23.19
N GLY A 4 14.13 -32.15 -23.29
CA GLY A 4 12.77 -32.55 -22.94
C GLY A 4 12.59 -32.88 -21.46
N ILE A 5 13.39 -32.28 -20.57
CA ILE A 5 13.33 -32.51 -19.12
C ILE A 5 12.31 -31.53 -18.53
N GLN A 6 11.30 -32.05 -17.83
CA GLN A 6 10.41 -31.24 -17.02
C GLN A 6 11.01 -31.04 -15.63
N ILE A 7 11.13 -29.79 -15.19
CA ILE A 7 11.62 -29.43 -13.85
C ILE A 7 10.43 -28.87 -13.07
N ILE A 8 10.15 -29.43 -11.89
CA ILE A 8 9.14 -28.94 -10.96
C ILE A 8 9.88 -28.48 -9.70
N LEU A 9 9.71 -27.18 -9.37
CA LEU A 9 10.31 -26.59 -8.18
C LEU A 9 9.20 -26.17 -7.22
N CYS A 10 9.35 -26.51 -5.95
CA CYS A 10 8.54 -25.99 -4.87
C CYS A 10 9.37 -24.97 -4.09
N THR A 11 8.95 -23.72 -4.07
CA THR A 11 9.74 -22.63 -3.48
C THR A 11 8.84 -21.49 -3.00
N HIS A 12 9.34 -20.72 -2.04
CA HIS A 12 8.85 -19.41 -1.61
C HIS A 12 9.91 -18.31 -1.84
N SER A 13 10.95 -18.60 -2.64
CA SER A 13 12.03 -17.67 -2.92
C SER A 13 11.66 -16.73 -4.08
N ARG A 14 11.62 -15.42 -3.80
CA ARG A 14 11.41 -14.38 -4.82
C ARG A 14 12.46 -14.41 -5.93
N HIS A 15 13.72 -14.73 -5.57
CA HIS A 15 14.81 -14.79 -6.55
C HIS A 15 14.63 -15.90 -7.58
N LEU A 16 14.06 -17.03 -7.16
CA LEU A 16 13.74 -18.13 -8.08
C LEU A 16 12.53 -17.79 -8.94
N LEU A 17 11.53 -17.11 -8.39
CA LEU A 17 10.37 -16.65 -9.17
C LEU A 17 10.77 -15.60 -10.21
N ALA A 18 11.59 -14.62 -9.82
CA ALA A 18 12.11 -13.61 -10.75
C ALA A 18 12.97 -14.24 -11.86
N ALA A 19 13.79 -15.24 -11.53
CA ALA A 19 14.60 -15.95 -12.52
C ALA A 19 13.79 -16.81 -13.50
N LEU A 20 12.57 -17.19 -13.14
CA LEU A 20 11.67 -17.97 -14.01
C LEU A 20 11.17 -17.12 -15.18
N GLY A 21 10.92 -15.83 -14.97
CA GLY A 21 10.38 -14.93 -15.99
C GLY A 21 9.14 -15.50 -16.68
N ASP A 22 8.99 -15.21 -17.96
CA ASP A 22 7.86 -15.70 -18.79
C ASP A 22 8.06 -17.16 -19.26
N SER A 23 9.14 -17.83 -18.89
CA SER A 23 9.50 -19.16 -19.40
C SER A 23 8.87 -20.32 -18.63
N GLY A 24 8.24 -20.06 -17.49
CA GLY A 24 7.70 -21.08 -16.62
C GLY A 24 6.22 -20.91 -16.30
N LYS A 25 5.61 -21.99 -15.86
CA LYS A 25 4.24 -21.98 -15.31
C LYS A 25 4.32 -21.96 -13.79
N ILE A 26 3.64 -20.99 -13.16
CA ILE A 26 3.50 -20.92 -11.72
C ILE A 26 2.17 -21.52 -11.31
N ILE A 27 2.22 -22.44 -10.37
CA ILE A 27 1.06 -23.03 -9.72
C ILE A 27 1.10 -22.61 -8.24
N TRP A 28 0.16 -21.78 -7.86
CA TRP A 28 0.04 -21.40 -6.46
C TRP A 28 -0.74 -22.45 -5.68
N MET A 29 -0.09 -22.99 -4.65
CA MET A 29 -0.68 -23.99 -3.76
C MET A 29 -0.74 -23.48 -2.33
N LYS A 30 -1.88 -23.78 -1.67
CA LYS A 30 -2.08 -23.51 -0.25
C LYS A 30 -2.89 -24.62 0.39
N ASP A 31 -2.51 -25.04 1.60
CA ASP A 31 -3.17 -26.10 2.37
C ASP A 31 -3.41 -27.38 1.55
N GLY A 32 -2.41 -27.73 0.70
CA GLY A 32 -2.49 -28.88 -0.19
C GLY A 32 -3.46 -28.74 -1.36
N LYS A 33 -4.01 -27.55 -1.62
CA LYS A 33 -4.92 -27.26 -2.72
C LYS A 33 -4.32 -26.26 -3.68
N ILE A 34 -4.59 -26.44 -4.98
CA ILE A 34 -4.26 -25.45 -6.00
C ILE A 34 -5.22 -24.28 -5.84
N LYS A 35 -4.68 -23.07 -5.69
CA LYS A 35 -5.43 -21.82 -5.64
C LYS A 35 -5.49 -21.14 -7.00
N ASP A 36 -4.36 -21.14 -7.72
CA ASP A 36 -4.27 -20.61 -9.06
C ASP A 36 -3.30 -21.48 -9.88
N GLU A 37 -3.72 -21.91 -11.05
CA GLU A 37 -2.91 -22.73 -11.96
C GLU A 37 -2.06 -21.91 -12.94
N ASN A 38 -2.32 -20.61 -13.06
CA ASN A 38 -1.63 -19.70 -13.98
C ASN A 38 -1.29 -18.38 -13.27
N ALA A 39 -0.75 -18.50 -12.05
CA ALA A 39 -0.41 -17.34 -11.26
C ALA A 39 0.61 -16.44 -12.00
N ASP A 40 0.31 -15.15 -12.03
CA ASP A 40 1.15 -14.15 -12.70
C ASP A 40 2.40 -13.88 -11.85
N VAL A 41 3.57 -14.11 -12.42
CA VAL A 41 4.88 -13.90 -11.76
C VAL A 41 5.01 -12.48 -11.21
N ASN A 42 4.61 -11.48 -12.00
CA ASN A 42 4.77 -10.08 -11.62
C ASN A 42 3.93 -9.73 -10.40
N LYS A 43 2.72 -10.29 -10.29
CA LYS A 43 1.86 -10.10 -9.12
C LYS A 43 2.45 -10.71 -7.86
N PHE A 44 3.04 -11.89 -7.96
CA PHE A 44 3.72 -12.55 -6.83
C PHE A 44 4.98 -11.80 -6.40
N GLU A 45 5.76 -11.31 -7.34
CA GLU A 45 6.96 -10.53 -7.06
C GLU A 45 6.63 -9.25 -6.27
N ILE A 46 5.58 -8.53 -6.69
CA ILE A 46 5.08 -7.35 -5.99
C ILE A 46 4.62 -7.71 -4.56
N LEU A 47 3.83 -8.76 -4.40
CA LEU A 47 3.34 -9.20 -3.09
C LEU A 47 4.49 -9.61 -2.15
N MET A 48 5.53 -10.23 -2.70
CA MET A 48 6.73 -10.59 -1.94
C MET A 48 7.55 -9.37 -1.53
N ASP A 49 7.72 -8.40 -2.44
CA ASP A 49 8.52 -7.20 -2.18
C ASP A 49 7.93 -6.31 -1.09
N ILE A 50 6.61 -6.24 -1.02
CA ILE A 50 5.92 -5.50 0.03
C ILE A 50 5.68 -6.31 1.31
N GLY A 51 6.10 -7.60 1.35
CA GLY A 51 5.87 -8.46 2.51
C GLY A 51 4.39 -8.83 2.73
N ALA A 52 3.56 -8.68 1.69
CA ALA A 52 2.12 -8.88 1.78
C ALA A 52 1.70 -10.36 1.75
N LEU A 53 2.57 -11.26 1.33
CA LEU A 53 2.23 -12.69 1.22
C LEU A 53 1.81 -13.29 2.57
N ASP A 54 2.48 -12.91 3.65
CA ASP A 54 2.18 -13.42 4.98
C ASP A 54 0.80 -12.96 5.49
N LYS A 55 0.35 -11.79 5.04
CA LYS A 55 -0.94 -11.19 5.43
C LYS A 55 -2.03 -11.39 4.38
N PHE A 56 -1.69 -11.90 3.22
CA PHE A 56 -2.64 -12.13 2.13
C PHE A 56 -3.78 -13.07 2.54
N ASP A 57 -3.47 -14.04 3.40
CA ASP A 57 -4.46 -14.95 3.95
C ASP A 57 -5.46 -14.27 4.86
N GLU A 58 -5.03 -13.27 5.61
CA GLU A 58 -5.91 -12.47 6.46
C GLU A 58 -6.84 -11.60 5.62
N ILE A 59 -6.34 -11.08 4.49
CA ILE A 59 -7.14 -10.33 3.51
C ILE A 59 -8.19 -11.25 2.90
N LEU A 60 -7.78 -12.43 2.41
CA LEU A 60 -8.68 -13.44 1.82
C LEU A 60 -9.71 -13.95 2.81
N GLY A 61 -9.35 -14.04 4.08
CA GLY A 61 -10.25 -14.44 5.18
C GLY A 61 -11.29 -13.40 5.54
N GLY A 62 -11.28 -12.21 4.91
CA GLY A 62 -12.23 -11.14 5.17
C GLY A 62 -12.03 -10.45 6.54
N LYS A 63 -10.83 -10.57 7.11
CA LYS A 63 -10.48 -9.93 8.39
C LYS A 63 -10.49 -8.41 8.29
N TYR A 64 -10.17 -7.88 7.11
CA TYR A 64 -10.07 -6.45 6.88
C TYR A 64 -11.14 -5.96 5.90
N GLN A 65 -11.75 -4.84 6.23
CA GLN A 65 -12.68 -4.13 5.35
C GLN A 65 -11.98 -3.11 4.46
N CYS A 66 -10.76 -2.76 4.81
CA CYS A 66 -9.95 -1.81 4.08
C CYS A 66 -8.48 -2.25 4.03
N VAL A 67 -7.83 -2.04 2.90
CA VAL A 67 -6.39 -2.11 2.74
C VAL A 67 -5.88 -0.71 2.42
N TYR A 68 -4.99 -0.20 3.24
CA TYR A 68 -4.37 1.12 3.08
C TYR A 68 -2.94 0.94 2.59
N LEU A 69 -2.71 1.27 1.35
CA LEU A 69 -1.40 1.23 0.69
C LEU A 69 -0.74 2.60 0.86
N THR A 70 0.44 2.66 1.47
CA THR A 70 1.16 3.91 1.71
C THR A 70 2.57 3.87 1.14
N GLU A 71 3.07 5.01 0.67
CA GLU A 71 4.47 5.13 0.26
C GLU A 71 5.43 5.21 1.45
N ASP A 72 4.92 5.54 2.64
CA ASP A 72 5.70 5.61 3.86
C ASP A 72 6.25 4.25 4.27
N SER A 73 7.53 4.19 4.56
CA SER A 73 8.16 2.99 5.12
C SER A 73 7.78 2.76 6.59
N ASN A 74 7.44 3.83 7.31
CA ASN A 74 6.95 3.78 8.69
C ASN A 74 5.43 3.92 8.73
N VAL A 75 4.74 2.81 8.90
CA VAL A 75 3.27 2.75 8.89
C VAL A 75 2.61 3.23 10.18
N GLN A 76 3.37 3.48 11.26
CA GLN A 76 2.80 3.84 12.56
C GLN A 76 1.92 5.08 12.53
N MET A 77 2.33 6.11 11.76
CA MET A 77 1.58 7.35 11.64
C MET A 77 0.21 7.09 10.99
N SER A 78 0.21 6.37 9.89
CA SER A 78 -1.00 5.98 9.17
C SER A 78 -1.93 5.12 10.04
N GLU A 79 -1.40 4.15 10.78
CA GLU A 79 -2.16 3.31 11.71
C GLU A 79 -2.82 4.14 12.83
N ILE A 80 -2.09 5.10 13.42
CA ILE A 80 -2.61 6.00 14.44
C ILE A 80 -3.73 6.86 13.86
N LEU A 81 -3.54 7.42 12.67
CA LEU A 81 -4.51 8.29 12.00
C LEU A 81 -5.80 7.53 11.70
N LEU A 82 -5.71 6.34 11.12
CA LEU A 82 -6.85 5.48 10.82
C LEU A 82 -7.61 5.10 12.08
N LYS A 83 -6.92 4.62 13.10
CA LYS A 83 -7.52 4.24 14.38
C LYS A 83 -8.25 5.39 15.07
N HIS A 84 -7.67 6.61 15.09
CA HIS A 84 -8.30 7.78 15.71
C HIS A 84 -9.49 8.33 14.92
N ASN A 85 -9.62 7.92 13.65
CA ASN A 85 -10.80 8.21 12.83
C ASN A 85 -11.82 7.05 12.81
N GLY A 86 -11.66 6.05 13.68
CA GLY A 86 -12.60 4.94 13.82
C GLY A 86 -12.52 3.90 12.71
N ILE A 87 -11.40 3.87 11.97
CA ILE A 87 -11.15 2.91 10.89
C ILE A 87 -10.22 1.82 11.44
N GLU A 88 -10.78 0.88 12.19
CA GLU A 88 -9.97 -0.12 12.92
C GLU A 88 -9.67 -1.37 12.09
N ASP A 89 -10.60 -1.80 11.21
CA ASP A 89 -10.45 -3.02 10.41
C ASP A 89 -9.68 -2.75 9.12
N THR A 90 -8.53 -2.10 9.25
CA THR A 90 -7.66 -1.73 8.13
C THR A 90 -6.31 -2.39 8.22
N LEU A 91 -5.87 -2.95 7.10
CA LEU A 91 -4.52 -3.44 6.93
C LEU A 91 -3.67 -2.37 6.25
N VAL A 92 -2.63 -1.90 6.92
CA VAL A 92 -1.70 -0.90 6.36
C VAL A 92 -0.49 -1.59 5.76
N PHE A 93 -0.20 -1.26 4.48
CA PHE A 93 0.94 -1.77 3.74
C PHE A 93 1.81 -0.66 3.16
N PRO A 94 3.12 -0.67 3.41
CA PRO A 94 4.05 0.21 2.75
C PRO A 94 4.43 -0.34 1.36
N PHE A 95 4.25 0.46 0.32
CA PHE A 95 4.77 0.13 -1.02
C PHE A 95 6.12 0.81 -1.34
N LYS A 96 6.76 1.42 -0.33
CA LYS A 96 8.13 1.93 -0.32
C LYS A 96 8.52 2.73 -1.57
N GLY A 97 8.05 3.98 -1.62
CA GLY A 97 8.65 5.02 -2.50
C GLY A 97 8.72 4.68 -3.98
N CYS A 98 7.89 3.77 -4.45
CA CYS A 98 7.83 3.58 -5.87
C CYS A 98 6.93 4.66 -6.47
N GLY A 99 7.54 5.65 -7.09
CA GLY A 99 6.83 6.60 -7.95
C GLY A 99 6.06 5.92 -9.09
N ASN A 100 5.93 4.60 -9.03
CA ASN A 100 5.24 3.78 -10.01
C ASN A 100 3.82 3.46 -9.57
N ILE A 101 2.93 4.44 -9.74
CA ILE A 101 1.49 4.29 -9.50
C ILE A 101 0.92 3.07 -10.24
N ALA A 102 1.46 2.72 -11.42
CA ALA A 102 0.98 1.57 -12.18
C ALA A 102 1.18 0.25 -11.41
N MET A 103 2.29 0.11 -10.68
CA MET A 103 2.55 -1.07 -9.86
C MET A 103 1.59 -1.15 -8.66
N VAL A 104 1.35 -0.01 -8.01
CA VAL A 104 0.41 0.08 -6.88
C VAL A 104 -1.02 -0.22 -7.33
N MET A 105 -1.41 0.28 -8.49
CA MET A 105 -2.71 -0.01 -9.11
C MET A 105 -2.88 -1.49 -9.44
N MET A 106 -1.83 -2.13 -9.99
CA MET A 106 -1.86 -3.57 -10.26
C MET A 106 -2.08 -4.37 -8.97
N LEU A 107 -1.41 -3.99 -7.87
CA LEU A 107 -1.62 -4.59 -6.56
C LEU A 107 -3.05 -4.36 -6.06
N ALA A 108 -3.55 -3.14 -6.16
CA ALA A 108 -4.91 -2.79 -5.74
C ALA A 108 -5.96 -3.59 -6.53
N GLU A 109 -5.83 -3.67 -7.83
CA GLU A 109 -6.71 -4.47 -8.70
C GLU A 109 -6.65 -5.95 -8.34
N PHE A 110 -5.47 -6.48 -8.05
CA PHE A 110 -5.33 -7.87 -7.63
C PHE A 110 -6.02 -8.13 -6.28
N ILE A 111 -5.81 -7.27 -5.29
CA ILE A 111 -6.52 -7.38 -4.00
C ILE A 111 -8.03 -7.31 -4.24
N HIS A 112 -8.49 -6.39 -5.06
CA HIS A 112 -9.91 -6.22 -5.35
C HIS A 112 -10.52 -7.44 -6.08
N GLN A 113 -9.78 -8.09 -6.99
CA GLN A 113 -10.23 -9.31 -7.66
C GLN A 113 -10.51 -10.46 -6.67
N VAL A 114 -9.69 -10.58 -5.61
CA VAL A 114 -9.82 -11.67 -4.64
C VAL A 114 -10.71 -11.29 -3.45
N THR A 115 -10.88 -9.99 -3.20
CA THR A 115 -11.73 -9.43 -2.13
C THR A 115 -12.57 -8.25 -2.64
N PRO A 116 -13.61 -8.49 -3.45
CA PRO A 116 -14.37 -7.41 -4.11
C PRO A 116 -15.08 -6.45 -3.16
N ASN A 117 -15.27 -6.85 -1.91
CA ASN A 117 -15.94 -6.03 -0.90
C ASN A 117 -14.97 -5.15 -0.08
N CYS A 118 -13.66 -5.36 -0.22
CA CYS A 118 -12.65 -4.60 0.48
C CYS A 118 -12.44 -3.23 -0.19
N TYR A 119 -12.37 -2.17 0.60
CA TYR A 119 -11.92 -0.87 0.13
C TYR A 119 -10.40 -0.84 0.06
N ILE A 120 -9.86 -0.17 -0.94
CA ILE A 120 -8.42 0.01 -1.09
C ILE A 120 -8.15 1.49 -1.15
N VAL A 121 -7.39 1.99 -0.17
CA VAL A 121 -6.94 3.38 -0.14
C VAL A 121 -5.49 3.41 -0.58
N ILE A 122 -5.15 4.24 -1.55
CA ILE A 122 -3.78 4.46 -2.01
C ILE A 122 -3.35 5.84 -1.53
N HIS A 123 -2.50 5.83 -0.51
CA HIS A 123 -1.91 7.04 0.08
C HIS A 123 -0.61 7.40 -0.61
N ARG A 124 -0.50 8.66 -0.93
CA ARG A 124 0.71 9.28 -1.42
C ARG A 124 0.86 10.67 -0.83
N ASP A 125 2.07 11.04 -0.47
CA ASP A 125 2.39 12.41 -0.11
C ASP A 125 2.29 13.33 -1.32
N ARG A 126 1.80 14.54 -1.08
CA ARG A 126 1.69 15.54 -2.12
C ARG A 126 3.05 16.08 -2.55
N ASP A 127 3.99 16.15 -1.58
CA ASP A 127 5.31 16.76 -1.80
C ASP A 127 5.18 18.16 -2.44
N LEU A 128 5.82 18.32 -3.61
CA LEU A 128 5.80 19.55 -4.40
C LEU A 128 4.82 19.50 -5.58
N LEU A 129 3.90 18.53 -5.61
CA LEU A 129 2.93 18.40 -6.70
C LEU A 129 1.99 19.60 -6.76
N LEU A 130 1.84 20.16 -7.95
CA LEU A 130 0.83 21.17 -8.24
C LEU A 130 -0.58 20.54 -8.29
N ASP A 131 -1.61 21.34 -8.11
CA ASP A 131 -3.01 20.87 -8.12
C ASP A 131 -3.36 20.03 -9.36
N LYS A 132 -2.87 20.44 -10.54
CA LYS A 132 -3.08 19.70 -11.79
C LYS A 132 -2.40 18.33 -11.78
N GLU A 133 -1.22 18.22 -11.18
CA GLU A 133 -0.48 16.97 -11.07
C GLU A 133 -1.17 16.03 -10.06
N VAL A 134 -1.69 16.57 -8.97
CA VAL A 134 -2.54 15.83 -8.02
C VAL A 134 -3.77 15.27 -8.72
N GLU A 135 -4.48 16.10 -9.52
CA GLU A 135 -5.62 15.63 -10.31
C GLU A 135 -5.25 14.51 -11.29
N GLU A 136 -4.08 14.61 -11.94
CA GLU A 136 -3.58 13.57 -12.85
C GLU A 136 -3.26 12.27 -12.11
N VAL A 137 -2.68 12.35 -10.91
CA VAL A 137 -2.45 11.20 -10.03
C VAL A 137 -3.77 10.57 -9.63
N CYS A 138 -4.73 11.36 -9.16
CA CYS A 138 -6.05 10.87 -8.79
C CYS A 138 -6.78 10.20 -9.97
N LYS A 139 -6.64 10.73 -11.19
CA LYS A 139 -7.21 10.12 -12.40
C LYS A 139 -6.57 8.76 -12.74
N LYS A 140 -5.30 8.56 -12.40
CA LYS A 140 -4.62 7.28 -12.58
C LYS A 140 -5.01 6.24 -11.52
N ILE A 141 -5.42 6.70 -10.34
CA ILE A 141 -5.89 5.86 -9.23
C ILE A 141 -7.42 5.80 -9.32
N GLN A 142 -7.95 4.98 -10.22
CA GLN A 142 -9.39 4.83 -10.41
C GLN A 142 -9.79 3.37 -10.45
N GLY A 143 -10.81 3.00 -9.69
CA GLY A 143 -11.40 1.67 -9.68
C GLY A 143 -12.59 1.60 -8.74
N ASP A 144 -13.37 0.55 -8.83
CA ASP A 144 -14.43 0.31 -7.86
C ASP A 144 -13.79 0.07 -6.49
N LYS A 145 -14.21 0.87 -5.47
CA LYS A 145 -13.66 0.85 -4.11
C LYS A 145 -12.13 1.11 -4.00
N ILE A 146 -11.50 1.64 -5.04
CA ILE A 146 -10.10 2.11 -5.01
C ILE A 146 -10.12 3.62 -4.87
N ILE A 147 -9.59 4.13 -3.76
CA ILE A 147 -9.71 5.52 -3.34
C ILE A 147 -8.31 6.14 -3.29
N PRO A 148 -8.03 7.19 -4.07
CA PRO A 148 -6.81 7.96 -3.90
C PRO A 148 -6.90 8.80 -2.62
N PHE A 149 -5.83 8.81 -1.83
CA PHE A 149 -5.62 9.73 -0.74
C PHE A 149 -4.28 10.43 -0.93
N ILE A 150 -4.31 11.61 -1.53
CA ILE A 150 -3.14 12.48 -1.65
C ILE A 150 -3.26 13.53 -0.55
N THR A 151 -2.18 13.74 0.21
CA THR A 151 -2.19 14.70 1.31
C THR A 151 -2.50 16.12 0.80
N GLU A 152 -3.25 16.91 1.58
CA GLU A 152 -3.51 18.32 1.23
C GLU A 152 -2.26 19.18 1.42
N GLN A 153 -1.48 18.84 2.44
CA GLN A 153 -0.17 19.43 2.72
C GLN A 153 0.93 18.61 2.03
N SER A 154 2.20 18.94 2.27
CA SER A 154 3.35 18.25 1.66
C SER A 154 3.35 16.74 1.95
N ASP A 155 3.06 16.39 3.19
CA ASP A 155 3.18 15.04 3.73
C ASP A 155 2.14 14.78 4.83
N ILE A 156 2.08 13.54 5.33
CA ILE A 156 1.16 13.16 6.39
C ILE A 156 1.52 13.81 7.73
N GLU A 157 2.78 14.11 7.99
CA GLU A 157 3.26 14.77 9.19
C GLU A 157 2.71 16.19 9.33
N ALA A 158 2.49 16.85 8.23
CA ALA A 158 1.97 18.22 8.22
C ALA A 158 0.58 18.35 8.88
N TYR A 159 -0.23 17.29 8.90
CA TYR A 159 -1.51 17.29 9.63
C TYR A 159 -1.33 17.45 11.14
N PHE A 160 -0.15 17.17 11.67
CA PHE A 160 0.19 17.31 13.09
C PHE A 160 0.85 18.66 13.40
N VAL A 161 1.28 19.42 12.39
CA VAL A 161 1.85 20.77 12.54
C VAL A 161 0.73 21.79 12.66
N THR A 162 -0.05 21.69 13.72
CA THR A 162 -1.10 22.65 14.07
C THR A 162 -0.86 23.21 15.46
N ALA A 163 -1.17 24.49 15.67
CA ALA A 163 -1.00 25.14 16.96
C ALA A 163 -1.72 24.40 18.10
N LYS A 164 -2.90 23.84 17.80
CA LYS A 164 -3.66 23.02 18.77
C LYS A 164 -2.91 21.73 19.15
N HIS A 165 -2.29 21.07 18.21
CA HIS A 165 -1.55 19.84 18.47
C HIS A 165 -0.26 20.14 19.22
N ILE A 166 0.53 21.09 18.72
CA ILE A 166 1.80 21.52 19.34
C ILE A 166 1.59 21.98 20.78
N SER A 167 0.61 22.87 21.02
CA SER A 167 0.24 23.33 22.35
C SER A 167 -0.07 22.17 23.30
N ARG A 168 -0.85 21.20 22.85
CA ARG A 168 -1.24 20.04 23.66
C ARG A 168 -0.06 19.11 23.97
N VAL A 169 0.81 18.85 22.99
CA VAL A 169 1.95 17.94 23.15
C VAL A 169 3.04 18.53 24.01
N LEU A 170 3.33 19.83 23.82
CA LEU A 170 4.39 20.52 24.54
C LEU A 170 3.94 21.17 25.84
N GLY A 171 2.64 21.23 26.12
CA GLY A 171 2.10 21.88 27.30
C GLY A 171 2.29 23.40 27.33
N ILE A 172 2.30 24.04 26.14
CA ILE A 172 2.46 25.49 25.97
C ILE A 172 1.13 26.13 25.60
N GLU A 173 1.05 27.46 25.74
CA GLU A 173 -0.13 28.22 25.28
C GLU A 173 -0.27 28.13 23.75
N LYS A 174 -1.53 28.11 23.28
CA LYS A 174 -1.83 27.98 21.84
C LYS A 174 -1.27 29.15 21.03
N THR A 175 -1.31 30.36 21.58
CA THR A 175 -0.73 31.57 20.98
C THR A 175 0.78 31.45 20.74
N GLN A 176 1.50 30.87 21.70
CA GLN A 176 2.92 30.61 21.54
C GLN A 176 3.21 29.57 20.44
N ALA A 177 2.36 28.55 20.32
CA ALA A 177 2.47 27.58 19.23
C ALA A 177 2.14 28.21 17.87
N GLU A 178 1.21 29.13 17.79
CA GLU A 178 0.88 29.94 16.59
C GLU A 178 2.08 30.78 16.17
N GLU A 179 2.69 31.50 17.11
CA GLU A 179 3.91 32.28 16.86
C GLU A 179 5.04 31.43 16.28
N TRP A 180 5.27 30.24 16.83
CA TRP A 180 6.31 29.34 16.33
C TRP A 180 6.04 28.84 14.91
N ILE A 181 4.78 28.57 14.56
CA ILE A 181 4.42 28.17 13.21
C ILE A 181 4.66 29.32 12.24
N ASP A 182 4.26 30.54 12.60
CA ASP A 182 4.41 31.74 11.78
C ASP A 182 5.88 32.12 11.55
N GLU A 183 6.77 31.81 12.50
CA GLU A 183 8.22 32.02 12.35
C GLU A 183 8.89 31.04 11.38
N LEU A 184 8.25 29.87 11.10
CA LEU A 184 8.80 28.82 10.26
C LEU A 184 8.35 28.91 8.79
N ILE A 185 7.31 29.69 8.49
CA ILE A 185 6.75 29.91 7.16
C ILE A 185 7.27 31.22 6.57
#